data_c68ece9f805766d4e7944ad5666c94f2
#
_entry.id   c68ece9f805766d4e7944ad5666c94f2
#
_cell.length_a   1.000
_cell.length_b   1.000
_cell.length_c   1.000
_cell.angle_alpha   90.00
_cell.angle_beta   90.00
_cell.angle_gamma   90.00
#
_symmetry.space_group_name_H-M   'P 1'
#
loop_
_entity.id
_entity.type
_entity.pdbx_description
1 polymer ?
#
loop_
_entity_poly.entity_id
_entity_poly.type
_entity_poly.pdbx_seq_one_letter_code
_entity_poly.pdbx_strand_id
1 'polypeptide(L)'
;MADNTNSDVNRLTFERAIEELESIVKRLEEGKVPLEESVAIYERGEVLKRRCEELLRQAEARVEKITLDAAGKPNGSEPLDVDKT
;
A
#
# COMPACT_ATOMS: atom_id res chain seq x y z
N MET A 1 -21.16 8.10 -11.74
CA MET A 1 -20.18 8.53 -10.78
C MET A 1 -19.59 7.40 -10.03
N ALA A 2 -19.63 6.27 -10.65
CA ALA A 2 -19.01 5.09 -10.06
C ALA A 2 -17.53 5.34 -9.81
N ASP A 3 -16.94 6.19 -10.60
CA ASP A 3 -15.52 6.46 -10.44
C ASP A 3 -15.17 7.06 -9.11
N ASN A 4 -16.12 7.80 -8.53
CA ASN A 4 -15.84 8.46 -7.27
C ASN A 4 -15.63 7.45 -6.15
N THR A 5 -16.18 6.27 -6.32
CA THR A 5 -16.05 5.25 -5.30
C THR A 5 -14.60 4.90 -5.05
N ASN A 6 -13.80 4.91 -6.11
CA ASN A 6 -12.41 4.50 -5.98
C ASN A 6 -11.44 5.67 -6.06
N SER A 7 -11.93 6.86 -6.42
CA SER A 7 -11.03 8.00 -6.52
C SER A 7 -10.55 8.46 -5.15
N ASP A 8 -11.29 8.12 -4.09
CA ASP A 8 -10.88 8.48 -2.75
C ASP A 8 -9.62 7.72 -2.33
N VAL A 9 -9.35 6.63 -3.00
CA VAL A 9 -8.18 5.83 -2.65
C VAL A 9 -6.91 6.64 -2.77
N ASN A 10 -6.87 7.55 -3.72
CA ASN A 10 -5.69 8.38 -3.91
C ASN A 10 -5.40 9.31 -2.75
N ARG A 11 -6.36 9.45 -1.85
CA ARG A 11 -6.20 10.30 -0.69
C ARG A 11 -5.91 9.52 0.57
N LEU A 12 -5.96 8.22 0.50
CA LEU A 12 -5.75 7.40 1.68
C LEU A 12 -4.28 7.35 2.04
N THR A 13 -4.02 7.38 3.34
CA THR A 13 -2.70 7.10 3.83
C THR A 13 -2.45 5.60 3.71
N PHE A 14 -1.21 5.21 3.84
CA PHE A 14 -0.86 3.81 3.77
C PHE A 14 -1.60 3.01 4.86
N GLU A 15 -1.61 3.54 6.07
CA GLU A 15 -2.28 2.85 7.17
C GLU A 15 -3.76 2.63 6.90
N ARG A 16 -4.42 3.66 6.39
CA ARG A 16 -5.84 3.53 6.11
C ARG A 16 -6.09 2.55 4.98
N ALA A 17 -5.26 2.59 3.96
CA ALA A 17 -5.42 1.66 2.84
C ALA A 17 -5.23 0.23 3.30
N ILE A 18 -4.25 0.00 4.14
CA ILE A 18 -3.99 -1.34 4.66
C ILE A 18 -5.14 -1.81 5.54
N GLU A 19 -5.67 -0.93 6.39
CA GLU A 19 -6.79 -1.30 7.24
C GLU A 19 -7.98 -1.74 6.43
N GLU A 20 -8.29 -0.98 5.39
CA GLU A 20 -9.43 -1.33 4.57
C GLU A 20 -9.16 -2.62 3.80
N LEU A 21 -7.96 -2.79 3.31
CA LEU A 21 -7.60 -3.99 2.59
C LEU A 21 -7.70 -5.22 3.49
N GLU A 22 -7.24 -5.11 4.71
CA GLU A 22 -7.35 -6.21 5.65
C GLU A 22 -8.81 -6.57 5.93
N SER A 23 -9.65 -5.55 6.06
CA SER A 23 -11.06 -5.79 6.27
C SER A 23 -11.68 -6.53 5.08
N ILE A 24 -11.27 -6.16 3.88
CA ILE A 24 -11.77 -6.79 2.68
C ILE A 24 -11.34 -8.24 2.62
N VAL A 25 -10.08 -8.50 2.89
CA VAL A 25 -9.59 -9.87 2.86
C VAL A 25 -10.33 -10.73 3.87
N LYS A 26 -10.56 -10.17 5.05
CA LYS A 26 -11.27 -10.91 6.08
C LYS A 26 -12.68 -11.25 5.65
N ARG A 27 -13.37 -10.30 5.04
CA ARG A 27 -14.73 -10.55 4.58
C ARG A 27 -14.77 -11.64 3.52
N LEU A 28 -13.81 -11.61 2.61
CA LEU A 28 -13.76 -12.62 1.57
C LEU A 28 -13.40 -13.98 2.13
N GLU A 29 -12.54 -14.02 3.12
CA GLU A 29 -12.15 -15.27 3.74
C GLU A 29 -13.31 -15.92 4.48
N GLU A 30 -14.17 -15.10 5.06
CA GLU A 30 -15.33 -15.63 5.76
C GLU A 30 -16.32 -16.30 4.83
N GLY A 31 -16.27 -15.92 3.56
CA GLY A 31 -17.10 -16.58 2.57
C GLY A 31 -18.59 -16.34 2.72
N LYS A 32 -18.98 -15.31 3.44
CA LYS A 32 -20.39 -15.02 3.65
C LYS A 32 -20.93 -13.95 2.74
N VAL A 33 -20.11 -13.47 1.85
CA VAL A 33 -20.47 -12.38 0.96
C VAL A 33 -21.08 -12.95 -0.31
N PRO A 34 -22.21 -12.42 -0.76
CA PRO A 34 -22.78 -12.87 -2.04
C PRO A 34 -21.77 -12.66 -3.16
N LEU A 35 -21.88 -13.50 -4.18
CA LEU A 35 -20.92 -13.48 -5.26
C LEU A 35 -20.78 -12.09 -5.89
N GLU A 36 -21.91 -11.47 -6.16
CA GLU A 36 -21.87 -10.14 -6.78
C GLU A 36 -21.12 -9.13 -5.94
N GLU A 37 -21.35 -9.20 -4.64
CA GLU A 37 -20.66 -8.32 -3.73
C GLU A 37 -19.19 -8.66 -3.66
N SER A 38 -18.88 -9.94 -3.75
CA SER A 38 -17.49 -10.36 -3.70
C SER A 38 -16.67 -9.76 -4.82
N VAL A 39 -17.28 -9.66 -6.01
CA VAL A 39 -16.58 -9.07 -7.14
C VAL A 39 -16.28 -7.62 -6.89
N ALA A 40 -17.27 -6.88 -6.39
CA ALA A 40 -17.07 -5.46 -6.11
C ALA A 40 -16.02 -5.26 -5.03
N ILE A 41 -16.07 -6.10 -4.01
CA ILE A 41 -15.10 -6.01 -2.92
C ILE A 41 -13.70 -6.33 -3.43
N TYR A 42 -13.61 -7.32 -4.28
CA TYR A 42 -12.33 -7.69 -4.85
C TYR A 42 -11.76 -6.54 -5.69
N GLU A 43 -12.60 -5.91 -6.48
CA GLU A 43 -12.15 -4.78 -7.28
C GLU A 43 -11.66 -3.63 -6.41
N ARG A 44 -12.38 -3.38 -5.33
CA ARG A 44 -11.95 -2.35 -4.38
C ARG A 44 -10.59 -2.73 -3.79
N GLY A 45 -10.43 -4.00 -3.47
CA GLY A 45 -9.15 -4.48 -2.94
C GLY A 45 -8.01 -4.28 -3.91
N GLU A 46 -8.27 -4.48 -5.20
CA GLU A 46 -7.23 -4.28 -6.19
C GLU A 46 -6.80 -2.82 -6.25
N VAL A 47 -7.75 -1.91 -6.16
CA VAL A 47 -7.42 -0.49 -6.18
C VAL A 47 -6.62 -0.12 -4.95
N LEU A 48 -7.04 -0.63 -3.79
CA LEU A 48 -6.31 -0.38 -2.55
C LEU A 48 -4.89 -0.94 -2.60
N LYS A 49 -4.77 -2.11 -3.18
CA LYS A 49 -3.46 -2.74 -3.32
C LYS A 49 -2.53 -1.87 -4.14
N ARG A 50 -3.04 -1.35 -5.25
CA ARG A 50 -2.22 -0.48 -6.09
C ARG A 50 -1.81 0.77 -5.35
N ARG A 51 -2.73 1.31 -4.55
CA ARG A 51 -2.39 2.50 -3.76
C ARG A 51 -1.28 2.19 -2.78
N CYS A 52 -1.36 1.05 -2.11
CA CYS A 52 -0.33 0.65 -1.19
C CYS A 52 1.01 0.48 -1.89
N GLU A 53 0.98 -0.15 -3.07
CA GLU A 53 2.20 -0.34 -3.83
C GLU A 53 2.80 0.99 -4.26
N GLU A 54 1.93 1.92 -4.64
CA GLU A 54 2.40 3.24 -5.04
C GLU A 54 3.07 3.94 -3.87
N LEU A 55 2.44 3.89 -2.71
CA LEU A 55 2.99 4.55 -1.53
C LEU A 55 4.31 3.90 -1.10
N LEU A 56 4.37 2.58 -1.19
CA LEU A 56 5.60 1.89 -0.87
C LEU A 56 6.71 2.26 -1.84
N ARG A 57 6.36 2.38 -3.10
CA ARG A 57 7.34 2.77 -4.11
C ARG A 57 7.86 4.17 -3.85
N GLN A 58 6.97 5.08 -3.46
CA GLN A 58 7.39 6.41 -3.12
C GLN A 58 8.31 6.41 -1.91
N ALA A 59 7.98 5.61 -0.92
CA ALA A 59 8.81 5.50 0.26
C ALA A 59 10.18 4.92 -0.08
N GLU A 60 10.19 3.92 -0.95
CA GLU A 60 11.45 3.32 -1.38
C GLU A 60 12.31 4.34 -2.11
N ALA A 61 11.68 5.14 -2.95
CA ALA A 61 12.42 6.16 -3.69
C ALA A 61 13.05 7.16 -2.74
N ARG A 62 12.33 7.50 -1.68
CA ARG A 62 12.86 8.46 -0.71
C ARG A 62 14.01 7.85 0.08
N VAL A 63 13.87 6.60 0.46
CA VAL A 63 14.94 5.92 1.16
C VAL A 63 16.17 5.82 0.27
N GLU A 64 15.95 5.50 -0.99
CA GLU A 64 17.04 5.39 -1.94
C GLU A 64 17.77 6.72 -2.09
N LYS A 65 17.00 7.80 -2.16
CA LYS A 65 17.60 9.11 -2.28
C LYS A 65 18.44 9.44 -1.07
N ILE A 66 17.92 9.14 0.11
CA ILE A 66 18.65 9.38 1.34
C ILE A 66 19.92 8.55 1.35
N THR A 67 19.83 7.32 0.88
CA THR A 67 20.99 6.45 0.82
C THR A 67 22.07 7.01 -0.10
N LEU A 68 21.65 7.52 -1.24
CA LEU A 68 22.61 8.08 -2.19
C LEU A 68 23.28 9.31 -1.60
N ASP A 69 22.50 10.15 -0.93
CA ASP A 69 23.09 11.30 -0.29
C ASP A 69 24.06 10.87 0.79
N ALA A 70 23.70 9.84 1.52
CA ALA A 70 24.54 9.34 2.58
C ALA A 70 25.74 8.60 2.04
N ALA A 71 25.62 8.04 0.87
CA ALA A 71 26.75 7.34 0.25
C ALA A 71 27.87 8.30 -0.07
N GLY A 72 27.52 9.57 -0.27
CA GLY A 72 28.53 10.58 -0.41
C GLY A 72 29.22 10.87 0.92
N LYS A 73 28.64 10.39 2.00
CA LYS A 73 29.17 10.52 3.34
C LYS A 73 29.23 9.14 3.96
N PRO A 74 30.41 8.68 4.25
CA PRO A 74 30.63 7.27 4.59
C PRO A 74 29.76 6.71 5.69
N ASN A 75 29.35 7.51 6.63
CA ASN A 75 28.66 6.98 7.79
C ASN A 75 27.16 6.89 7.61
N GLY A 76 26.65 7.22 6.45
CA GLY A 76 25.21 7.35 6.31
C GLY A 76 24.49 6.10 5.91
N SER A 77 25.19 5.10 5.42
CA SER A 77 24.50 3.92 4.90
C SER A 77 24.26 2.87 5.96
N GLU A 78 24.80 3.07 7.13
CA GLU A 78 24.68 2.06 8.17
C GLU A 78 23.25 1.66 8.52
N PRO A 79 22.37 2.64 8.71
CA PRO A 79 21.01 2.31 9.13
C PRO A 79 20.29 1.35 8.20
N LEU A 80 20.72 1.30 6.98
CA LEU A 80 20.04 0.45 6.00
C LEU A 80 20.30 -1.01 6.20
N ASP A 81 21.28 -1.32 6.99
CA ASP A 81 21.55 -2.72 7.28
C ASP A 81 20.39 -3.41 7.95
N VAL A 82 19.56 -2.62 8.60
CA VAL A 82 18.37 -3.17 9.25
C VAL A 82 17.47 -3.86 8.24
N ASP A 83 17.45 -3.35 7.05
CA ASP A 83 16.59 -3.91 6.02
C ASP A 83 16.94 -5.32 5.65
N LYS A 84 18.13 -5.72 5.94
CA LYS A 84 18.56 -7.07 5.59
C LYS A 84 17.98 -8.13 6.47
N THR A 85 17.45 -7.74 7.59
CA THR A 85 16.82 -8.70 8.50
C THR A 85 15.40 -9.02 8.13
#